data_581fa6aaabc037b9cbbaa9b43fc76240
#
_entry.id   581fa6aaabc037b9cbbaa9b43fc76240
#
_cell.length_a   1.000
_cell.length_b   1.000
_cell.length_c   1.000
_cell.angle_alpha   90.00
_cell.angle_beta   90.00
_cell.angle_gamma   90.00
#
_symmetry.space_group_name_H-M   'P 1'
#
loop_
_entity.id
_entity.type
_entity.pdbx_description
1 polymer ?
#
loop_
_entity_poly.entity_id
_entity_poly.type
_entity_poly.pdbx_seq_one_letter_code
_entity_poly.pdbx_strand_id
1 'polypeptide(L)'
;MALLLCEINPDAQDDLLKLGYEWGQSRVIAGYHWQSDVDASRLVAAAGYARLHTNAEFLADIAAARQEFAALKSGQAAVPSVTLPDSSTSTAIYNIQGQQLNEKPNNGLFIQSGKKMVGR
;
A
#
# COMPACT_ATOMS: atom_id res chain seq x y z
N MET A 1 -12.79 -4.21 5.75
CA MET A 1 -12.08 -3.34 4.78
C MET A 1 -13.01 -2.90 3.63
N ALA A 2 -13.68 -3.79 2.87
CA ALA A 2 -14.53 -3.40 1.74
C ALA A 2 -15.57 -2.32 2.05
N LEU A 3 -16.30 -2.43 3.17
CA LEU A 3 -17.28 -1.44 3.60
C LEU A 3 -16.71 -0.02 3.74
N LEU A 4 -15.50 0.10 4.32
CA LEU A 4 -14.82 1.40 4.46
C LEU A 4 -14.40 1.97 3.10
N LEU A 5 -13.90 1.12 2.21
CA LEU A 5 -13.53 1.55 0.86
C LEU A 5 -14.75 2.00 0.04
N CYS A 6 -15.89 1.34 0.19
CA CYS A 6 -17.16 1.76 -0.42
C CYS A 6 -17.59 3.15 0.07
N GLU A 7 -17.34 3.45 1.33
CA GLU A 7 -17.64 4.74 1.90
C GLU A 7 -16.74 5.86 1.38
N ILE A 8 -15.48 5.55 1.12
CA ILE A 8 -14.51 6.49 0.54
C ILE A 8 -14.74 6.67 -0.96
N ASN A 9 -15.05 5.58 -1.67
CA ASN A 9 -15.29 5.57 -3.12
C ASN A 9 -16.62 4.89 -3.47
N PRO A 10 -17.76 5.59 -3.33
CA PRO A 10 -19.07 5.01 -3.61
C PRO A 10 -19.28 4.62 -5.08
N ASP A 11 -18.57 5.24 -6.01
CA ASP A 11 -18.68 4.91 -7.45
C ASP A 11 -18.19 3.49 -7.78
N ALA A 12 -17.29 2.94 -6.97
CA ALA A 12 -16.76 1.58 -7.12
C ALA A 12 -17.38 0.58 -6.11
N GLN A 13 -18.50 0.92 -5.49
CA GLN A 13 -19.08 0.15 -4.39
C GLN A 13 -19.31 -1.31 -4.75
N ASP A 14 -19.94 -1.58 -5.90
CA ASP A 14 -20.29 -2.93 -6.32
C ASP A 14 -19.04 -3.80 -6.53
N ASP A 15 -18.03 -3.25 -7.18
CA ASP A 15 -16.75 -3.96 -7.41
C ASP A 15 -16.02 -4.21 -6.10
N LEU A 16 -16.00 -3.25 -5.19
CA LEU A 16 -15.36 -3.36 -3.88
C LEU A 16 -16.06 -4.40 -2.99
N LEU A 17 -17.38 -4.44 -3.00
CA LEU A 17 -18.16 -5.44 -2.25
C LEU A 17 -17.96 -6.83 -2.84
N LYS A 18 -17.97 -6.95 -4.17
CA LYS A 18 -17.68 -8.21 -4.87
C LYS A 18 -16.28 -8.72 -4.53
N LEU A 19 -15.27 -7.87 -4.64
CA LEU A 19 -13.89 -8.20 -4.29
C LEU A 19 -13.78 -8.66 -2.83
N GLY A 20 -14.42 -7.94 -1.90
CA GLY A 20 -14.44 -8.29 -0.49
C GLY A 20 -15.10 -9.65 -0.22
N TYR A 21 -16.16 -9.98 -0.97
CA TYR A 21 -16.80 -11.28 -0.92
C TYR A 21 -15.89 -12.39 -1.44
N GLU A 22 -15.32 -12.21 -2.62
CA GLU A 22 -14.44 -13.18 -3.27
C GLU A 22 -13.18 -13.45 -2.45
N TRP A 23 -12.63 -12.41 -1.80
CA TRP A 23 -11.50 -12.55 -0.89
C TRP A 23 -11.81 -13.47 0.28
N GLY A 24 -12.98 -13.34 0.89
CA GLY A 24 -13.44 -14.29 1.92
C GLY A 24 -13.58 -15.70 1.39
N GLN A 25 -14.22 -15.86 0.22
CA GLN A 25 -14.47 -17.15 -0.41
C GLN A 25 -13.18 -17.86 -0.82
N SER A 26 -12.15 -17.11 -1.24
CA SER A 26 -10.84 -17.68 -1.58
C SER A 26 -10.21 -18.44 -0.41
N ARG A 27 -10.50 -18.04 0.84
CA ARG A 27 -9.99 -18.71 2.05
C ARG A 27 -10.62 -20.09 2.25
N VAL A 28 -11.91 -20.24 1.88
CA VAL A 28 -12.62 -21.51 1.91
C VAL A 28 -12.10 -22.44 0.81
N ILE A 29 -11.96 -21.91 -0.41
CA ILE A 29 -11.44 -22.65 -1.57
C ILE A 29 -10.02 -23.16 -1.31
N ALA A 30 -9.18 -22.34 -0.68
CA ALA A 30 -7.82 -22.70 -0.32
C ALA A 30 -7.73 -23.67 0.89
N GLY A 31 -8.85 -24.01 1.53
CA GLY A 31 -8.89 -24.94 2.65
C GLY A 31 -8.39 -24.39 3.99
N TYR A 32 -8.25 -23.09 4.13
CA TYR A 32 -7.79 -22.45 5.37
C TYR A 32 -8.91 -22.15 6.36
N HIS A 33 -10.14 -21.97 5.87
CA HIS A 33 -11.31 -21.62 6.68
C HIS A 33 -12.54 -22.41 6.24
N TRP A 34 -13.46 -22.60 7.19
CA TRP A 34 -14.80 -23.10 6.91
C TRP A 34 -15.70 -22.00 6.38
N GLN A 35 -16.75 -22.38 5.63
CA GLN A 35 -17.75 -21.40 5.17
C GLN A 35 -18.36 -20.63 6.34
N SER A 36 -18.64 -21.32 7.45
CA SER A 36 -19.17 -20.71 8.68
C SER A 36 -18.27 -19.61 9.26
N ASP A 37 -16.94 -19.78 9.17
CA ASP A 37 -15.98 -18.79 9.66
C ASP A 37 -16.07 -17.49 8.85
N VAL A 38 -16.16 -17.66 7.53
CA VAL A 38 -16.27 -16.53 6.60
C VAL A 38 -17.60 -15.81 6.78
N ASP A 39 -18.69 -16.54 6.96
CA ASP A 39 -20.01 -15.95 7.17
C ASP A 39 -20.10 -15.24 8.53
N ALA A 40 -19.56 -15.85 9.59
CA ALA A 40 -19.46 -15.21 10.91
C ALA A 40 -18.60 -13.95 10.87
N SER A 41 -17.47 -13.97 10.14
CA SER A 41 -16.59 -12.80 10.01
C SER A 41 -17.26 -11.62 9.31
N ARG A 42 -18.17 -11.88 8.36
CA ARG A 42 -18.98 -10.83 7.70
C ARG A 42 -19.94 -10.17 8.68
N LEU A 43 -20.60 -10.96 9.54
CA LEU A 43 -21.50 -10.43 10.57
C LEU A 43 -20.73 -9.57 11.59
N VAL A 44 -19.57 -10.08 12.06
CA VAL A 44 -18.71 -9.33 12.99
C VAL A 44 -18.17 -8.05 12.34
N ALA A 45 -17.79 -8.11 11.05
CA ALA A 45 -17.32 -6.93 10.32
C ALA A 45 -18.44 -5.88 10.17
N ALA A 46 -19.68 -6.29 9.89
CA ALA A 46 -20.82 -5.38 9.79
C ALA A 46 -21.13 -4.72 11.15
N ALA A 47 -21.13 -5.49 12.24
CA ALA A 47 -21.35 -4.96 13.59
C ALA A 47 -20.23 -4.01 14.02
N GLY A 48 -18.96 -4.37 13.73
CA GLY A 48 -17.81 -3.52 14.00
C GLY A 48 -17.86 -2.21 13.20
N TYR A 49 -18.22 -2.29 11.94
CA TYR A 49 -18.41 -1.13 11.08
C TYR A 49 -19.48 -0.17 11.64
N ALA A 50 -20.66 -0.69 12.02
CA ALA A 50 -21.70 0.11 12.64
C ALA A 50 -21.22 0.75 13.96
N ARG A 51 -20.44 0.02 14.77
CA ARG A 51 -19.88 0.55 16.01
C ARG A 51 -18.85 1.67 15.78
N LEU A 52 -18.02 1.58 14.75
CA LEU A 52 -17.06 2.63 14.39
C LEU A 52 -17.77 3.95 14.09
N HIS A 53 -18.93 3.92 13.46
CA HIS A 53 -19.71 5.13 13.12
C HIS A 53 -20.34 5.84 14.33
N THR A 54 -20.22 5.29 15.53
CA THR A 54 -20.57 6.01 16.77
C THR A 54 -19.38 6.77 17.38
N ASN A 55 -18.18 6.68 16.76
CA ASN A 55 -16.96 7.35 17.24
C ASN A 55 -16.74 8.63 16.42
N ALA A 56 -16.68 9.78 17.08
CA ALA A 56 -16.51 11.07 16.42
C ALA A 56 -15.14 11.21 15.73
N GLU A 57 -14.07 10.66 16.31
CA GLU A 57 -12.73 10.67 15.74
C GLU A 57 -12.70 9.86 14.43
N PHE A 58 -13.29 8.65 14.45
CA PHE A 58 -13.41 7.84 13.24
C PHE A 58 -14.21 8.54 12.13
N LEU A 59 -15.28 9.25 12.47
CA LEU A 59 -16.06 10.02 11.48
C LEU A 59 -15.26 11.18 10.88
N ALA A 60 -14.41 11.82 11.66
CA ALA A 60 -13.49 12.84 11.17
C ALA A 60 -12.44 12.26 10.22
N ASP A 61 -11.85 11.11 10.58
CA ASP A 61 -10.84 10.43 9.75
C ASP A 61 -11.43 9.96 8.42
N ILE A 62 -12.65 9.37 8.42
CA ILE A 62 -13.29 8.93 7.19
C ILE A 62 -13.65 10.11 6.28
N ALA A 63 -14.04 11.25 6.87
CA ALA A 63 -14.30 12.48 6.11
C ALA A 63 -13.01 13.03 5.47
N ALA A 64 -11.89 13.01 6.20
CA ALA A 64 -10.58 13.39 5.67
C ALA A 64 -10.14 12.45 4.52
N ALA A 65 -10.29 11.13 4.70
CA ALA A 65 -9.96 10.15 3.68
C ALA A 65 -10.79 10.34 2.38
N ARG A 66 -12.06 10.69 2.51
CA ARG A 66 -12.92 11.03 1.34
C ARG A 66 -12.42 12.27 0.60
N GLN A 67 -12.00 13.30 1.33
CA GLN A 67 -11.47 14.53 0.73
C GLN A 67 -10.16 14.26 0.00
N GLU A 68 -9.26 13.51 0.63
CA GLU A 68 -7.98 13.11 0.02
C GLU A 68 -8.21 12.29 -1.26
N PHE A 69 -9.10 11.30 -1.20
CA PHE A 69 -9.44 10.47 -2.37
C PHE A 69 -10.05 11.31 -3.51
N ALA A 70 -10.96 12.24 -3.19
CA ALA A 70 -11.56 13.13 -4.18
C ALA A 70 -10.50 14.03 -4.84
N ALA A 71 -9.54 14.56 -4.06
CA ALA A 71 -8.43 15.34 -4.56
C ALA A 71 -7.51 14.52 -5.49
N LEU A 72 -7.20 13.24 -5.12
CA LEU A 72 -6.47 12.31 -5.98
C LEU A 72 -7.18 12.07 -7.31
N LYS A 73 -8.49 11.81 -7.26
CA LYS A 73 -9.32 11.55 -8.44
C LYS A 73 -9.40 12.75 -9.39
N SER A 74 -9.41 13.96 -8.85
CA SER A 74 -9.41 15.21 -9.64
C SER A 74 -8.04 15.60 -10.19
N GLY A 75 -6.96 14.89 -9.87
CA GLY A 75 -5.59 15.24 -10.22
C GLY A 75 -5.03 16.42 -9.43
N GLN A 76 -5.75 16.92 -8.42
CA GLN A 76 -5.32 18.02 -7.55
C GLN A 76 -4.44 17.58 -6.38
N ALA A 77 -4.45 16.28 -6.05
CA ALA A 77 -3.51 15.76 -5.09
C ALA A 77 -2.15 15.58 -5.78
N ALA A 78 -1.30 16.56 -5.67
CA ALA A 78 0.10 16.36 -5.87
C ALA A 78 0.59 15.41 -4.77
N VAL A 79 0.70 14.11 -5.07
CA VAL A 79 1.73 13.32 -4.40
C VAL A 79 3.00 14.11 -4.68
N PRO A 80 3.70 14.67 -3.65
CA PRO A 80 4.97 15.32 -3.90
C PRO A 80 5.77 14.28 -4.69
N SER A 81 6.06 14.59 -5.95
CA SER A 81 6.95 13.75 -6.72
C SER A 81 8.21 13.69 -5.89
N VAL A 82 8.47 12.52 -5.30
CA VAL A 82 9.78 12.26 -4.73
C VAL A 82 10.71 12.36 -5.92
N THR A 83 11.25 13.55 -6.14
CA THR A 83 12.39 13.72 -7.00
C THR A 83 13.49 12.93 -6.33
N LEU A 84 13.58 11.66 -6.74
CA LEU A 84 14.78 10.89 -6.44
C LEU A 84 15.93 11.78 -6.93
N PRO A 85 16.91 12.11 -6.07
CA PRO A 85 18.08 12.84 -6.54
C PRO A 85 18.57 12.09 -7.77
N ASP A 86 18.75 12.84 -8.85
CA ASP A 86 19.12 12.27 -10.14
C ASP A 86 20.31 11.32 -9.92
N SER A 87 20.04 10.02 -10.03
CA SER A 87 21.05 8.98 -9.79
C SER A 87 22.21 9.06 -10.78
N SER A 88 22.10 9.93 -11.79
CA SER A 88 23.12 10.17 -12.81
C SER A 88 24.30 11.00 -12.31
N THR A 89 24.17 11.71 -11.17
CA THR A 89 25.22 12.59 -10.62
C THR A 89 25.87 12.08 -9.32
N SER A 90 25.36 10.98 -8.73
CA SER A 90 26.01 10.41 -7.54
C SER A 90 27.29 9.67 -7.93
N THR A 91 28.43 10.29 -7.69
CA THR A 91 29.75 9.63 -7.77
C THR A 91 30.03 8.66 -6.61
N ALA A 92 29.09 8.57 -5.67
CA ALA A 92 29.22 7.69 -4.51
C ALA A 92 29.27 6.21 -4.92
N ILE A 93 30.25 5.50 -4.34
CA ILE A 93 30.50 4.09 -4.58
C ILE A 93 30.03 3.32 -3.35
N TYR A 94 29.34 2.22 -3.56
CA TYR A 94 28.81 1.36 -2.50
C TYR A 94 29.25 -0.08 -2.70
N ASN A 95 29.54 -0.79 -1.61
CA ASN A 95 29.68 -2.25 -1.66
C ASN A 95 28.31 -2.94 -1.79
N ILE A 96 28.31 -4.26 -1.94
CA ILE A 96 27.09 -5.06 -2.05
C ILE A 96 26.25 -5.10 -0.76
N GLN A 97 26.80 -4.70 0.38
CA GLN A 97 26.12 -4.55 1.67
C GLN A 97 25.50 -3.13 1.84
N GLY A 98 25.63 -2.24 0.85
CA GLY A 98 25.10 -0.88 0.90
C GLY A 98 25.97 0.12 1.67
N GLN A 99 27.18 -0.24 2.08
CA GLN A 99 28.12 0.67 2.73
C GLN A 99 28.83 1.53 1.69
N GLN A 100 28.92 2.82 1.93
CA GLN A 100 29.64 3.75 1.06
C GLN A 100 31.15 3.52 1.17
N LEU A 101 31.79 3.44 0.02
CA LEU A 101 33.25 3.30 -0.10
C LEU A 101 33.87 4.64 -0.48
N ASN A 102 35.00 4.96 0.11
CA ASN A 102 35.75 6.18 -0.20
C ASN A 102 36.56 6.04 -1.52
N GLU A 103 36.90 4.81 -1.89
CA GLU A 103 37.67 4.50 -3.10
C GLU A 103 37.10 3.30 -3.84
N LYS A 104 37.35 3.24 -5.13
CA LYS A 104 36.95 2.14 -5.98
C LYS A 104 37.73 0.88 -5.61
N PRO A 105 37.07 -0.24 -5.27
CA PRO A 105 37.79 -1.47 -4.93
C PRO A 105 38.50 -2.04 -6.14
N ASN A 106 39.74 -2.45 -5.92
CA ASN A 106 40.57 -3.10 -6.96
C ASN A 106 40.12 -4.52 -7.27
N ASN A 107 39.22 -5.09 -6.46
CA ASN A 107 38.68 -6.44 -6.66
C ASN A 107 37.29 -6.54 -6.06
N GLY A 108 36.39 -7.25 -6.74
CA GLY A 108 35.01 -7.48 -6.25
C GLY A 108 33.94 -6.64 -6.90
N LEU A 109 32.70 -6.82 -6.43
CA LEU A 109 31.52 -6.13 -6.93
C LEU A 109 31.26 -4.85 -6.14
N PHE A 110 30.95 -3.77 -6.86
CA PHE A 110 30.50 -2.51 -6.27
C PHE A 110 29.38 -1.86 -7.10
N ILE A 111 28.70 -0.89 -6.53
CA ILE A 111 27.62 -0.15 -7.15
C ILE A 111 28.05 1.30 -7.29
N GLN A 112 27.98 1.85 -8.48
CA GLN A 112 28.22 3.26 -8.76
C GLN A 112 27.16 3.77 -9.74
N SER A 113 26.57 4.92 -9.45
CA SER A 113 25.49 5.52 -10.28
C SER A 113 24.36 4.52 -10.58
N GLY A 114 23.99 3.69 -9.60
CA GLY A 114 22.93 2.68 -9.73
C GLY A 114 23.29 1.45 -10.58
N LYS A 115 24.52 1.34 -11.06
CA LYS A 115 25.00 0.21 -11.88
C LYS A 115 25.97 -0.68 -11.10
N LYS A 116 25.83 -2.00 -11.27
CA LYS A 116 26.79 -2.97 -10.76
C LYS A 116 28.06 -2.94 -11.63
N MET A 117 29.21 -2.84 -11.00
CA MET A 117 30.53 -2.81 -11.62
C MET A 117 31.45 -3.82 -10.95
N VAL A 118 32.47 -4.27 -11.68
CA VAL A 118 33.50 -5.18 -11.17
C VAL A 118 34.81 -4.40 -11.11
N GLY A 119 35.46 -4.38 -9.94
CA GLY A 119 36.84 -3.91 -9.80
C GLY A 119 37.79 -4.90 -10.52
N ARG A 120 38.71 -4.37 -11.27
CA ARG A 120 39.82 -5.12 -11.92
C ARG A 120 41.12 -4.65 -11.35
#